data_03d62898cc35a27610fd72fee662ad36
#
_entry.id   03d62898cc35a27610fd72fee662ad36
#
_cell.length_a   1.000
_cell.length_b   1.000
_cell.length_c   1.000
_cell.angle_alpha   90.00
_cell.angle_beta   90.00
_cell.angle_gamma   90.00
#
_symmetry.space_group_name_H-M   'P 1'
#
loop_
_entity.id
_entity.type
_entity.pdbx_description
1 polymer ?
#
loop_
_entity_poly.entity_id
_entity_poly.type
_entity_poly.pdbx_seq_one_letter_code
_entity_poly.pdbx_strand_id
1 'polypeptide(L)'
;MPQPGRHFFASARGRLLFFNLLVVAVTLMVSGVAVLGFQHASQIQEQVQQQTVDDMTGSMNLARDTANVATAAVRLSQVVGALEYKGEAERLQETQRALKQSLEQLATAPLAQQEPVLVERIIQRSQELQSSVEGMLQRGQRRHLERNALLSSLYQNQSYLRHLQKLTGAQDDVLLGQMDRLIVAAIDTPTPRSVVKQLDAVMPVLPLLHANPLISGILNDFNQELHKLEPLSSALEQSDLAINWYMFHIKALVAILNSDINQYASQVALISEQRVAQSHQELQSGALFILVFALLAVVITGFAGWYIYRNLGSNLTAISRAMTRLAHGESDVSVPALQRRDELGELARAFSVFARNTASLEHTTRLLKEKTSQMEIDRTERQGLEIGRA
;
A
#
# COMPACT_ATOMS: atom_id res chain seq x y z
N MET A 1 -26.16 52.80 -31.44
CA MET A 1 -26.08 52.12 -30.12
C MET A 1 -24.64 52.19 -29.66
N PRO A 2 -24.29 52.86 -28.55
CA PRO A 2 -22.93 52.90 -28.03
C PRO A 2 -22.56 51.58 -27.36
N GLN A 3 -21.44 51.01 -27.77
CA GLN A 3 -20.93 49.74 -27.19
C GLN A 3 -20.56 49.99 -25.72
N PRO A 4 -21.14 49.24 -24.74
CA PRO A 4 -20.94 49.53 -23.31
C PRO A 4 -19.55 49.15 -22.78
N GLY A 5 -18.73 48.43 -23.54
CA GLY A 5 -17.39 47.93 -23.06
C GLY A 5 -16.25 48.96 -23.18
N ARG A 6 -16.35 49.99 -24.05
CA ARG A 6 -15.25 50.97 -24.27
C ARG A 6 -15.13 52.01 -23.18
N HIS A 7 -16.20 52.31 -22.43
CA HIS A 7 -16.18 53.32 -21.35
C HIS A 7 -15.62 52.78 -20.04
N PHE A 8 -15.71 51.43 -19.79
CA PHE A 8 -15.24 50.84 -18.56
C PHE A 8 -13.69 50.95 -18.39
N PHE A 9 -12.95 50.67 -19.47
CA PHE A 9 -11.48 50.73 -19.47
C PHE A 9 -10.97 52.19 -19.59
N ALA A 10 -11.80 53.14 -19.97
CA ALA A 10 -11.46 54.55 -20.01
C ALA A 10 -11.53 55.23 -18.63
N SER A 11 -12.32 54.67 -17.68
CA SER A 11 -12.51 55.17 -16.33
C SER A 11 -11.37 54.68 -15.39
N ALA A 12 -10.93 55.52 -14.49
CA ALA A 12 -9.93 55.17 -13.49
C ALA A 12 -10.43 54.09 -12.54
N ARG A 13 -11.73 54.12 -12.19
CA ARG A 13 -12.39 53.10 -11.38
C ARG A 13 -12.45 51.73 -12.09
N GLY A 14 -12.77 51.73 -13.40
CA GLY A 14 -12.81 50.50 -14.18
C GLY A 14 -11.48 49.79 -14.31
N ARG A 15 -10.39 50.55 -14.47
CA ARG A 15 -9.01 50.02 -14.49
C ARG A 15 -8.62 49.44 -13.16
N LEU A 16 -8.92 50.09 -12.04
CA LEU A 16 -8.61 49.63 -10.69
C LEU A 16 -9.36 48.33 -10.35
N LEU A 17 -10.66 48.26 -10.71
CA LEU A 17 -11.45 47.04 -10.54
C LEU A 17 -10.93 45.88 -11.41
N PHE A 18 -10.54 46.14 -12.66
CA PHE A 18 -9.99 45.14 -13.56
C PHE A 18 -8.68 44.56 -13.02
N PHE A 19 -7.74 45.39 -12.56
CA PHE A 19 -6.49 44.89 -11.98
C PHE A 19 -6.71 44.14 -10.68
N ASN A 20 -7.63 44.58 -9.83
CA ASN A 20 -7.96 43.86 -8.60
C ASN A 20 -8.57 42.49 -8.89
N LEU A 21 -9.49 42.41 -9.85
CA LEU A 21 -10.09 41.17 -10.29
C LEU A 21 -9.08 40.22 -10.97
N LEU A 22 -8.13 40.78 -11.74
CA LEU A 22 -7.04 40.02 -12.34
C LEU A 22 -6.11 39.42 -11.27
N VAL A 23 -5.74 40.16 -10.25
CA VAL A 23 -4.93 39.66 -9.13
C VAL A 23 -5.65 38.54 -8.40
N VAL A 24 -6.93 38.72 -8.09
CA VAL A 24 -7.75 37.68 -7.44
C VAL A 24 -7.84 36.45 -8.32
N ALA A 25 -8.08 36.59 -9.61
CA ALA A 25 -8.17 35.48 -10.55
C ALA A 25 -6.85 34.69 -10.63
N VAL A 26 -5.72 35.37 -10.74
CA VAL A 26 -4.38 34.75 -10.75
C VAL A 26 -4.10 34.02 -9.44
N THR A 27 -4.42 34.63 -8.31
CA THR A 27 -4.22 34.00 -6.98
C THR A 27 -5.09 32.74 -6.84
N LEU A 28 -6.36 32.79 -7.26
CA LEU A 28 -7.24 31.61 -7.23
C LEU A 28 -6.77 30.52 -8.19
N MET A 29 -6.24 30.89 -9.36
CA MET A 29 -5.70 29.93 -10.32
C MET A 29 -4.47 29.19 -9.75
N VAL A 30 -3.52 29.94 -9.19
CA VAL A 30 -2.31 29.35 -8.55
C VAL A 30 -2.69 28.46 -7.38
N SER A 31 -3.61 28.91 -6.51
CA SER A 31 -4.09 28.11 -5.38
C SER A 31 -4.81 26.84 -5.85
N GLY A 32 -5.64 26.93 -6.88
CA GLY A 32 -6.34 25.78 -7.47
C GLY A 32 -5.37 24.74 -8.02
N VAL A 33 -4.38 25.15 -8.79
CA VAL A 33 -3.35 24.25 -9.34
C VAL A 33 -2.53 23.61 -8.21
N ALA A 34 -2.18 24.36 -7.17
CA ALA A 34 -1.44 23.84 -6.03
C ALA A 34 -2.25 22.77 -5.25
N VAL A 35 -3.53 23.02 -4.99
CA VAL A 35 -4.40 22.08 -4.27
C VAL A 35 -4.62 20.80 -5.09
N LEU A 36 -4.94 20.95 -6.39
CA LEU A 36 -5.16 19.79 -7.27
C LEU A 36 -3.88 18.96 -7.44
N GLY A 37 -2.73 19.61 -7.60
CA GLY A 37 -1.44 18.92 -7.67
C GLY A 37 -1.11 18.15 -6.40
N PHE A 38 -1.32 18.75 -5.23
CA PHE A 38 -1.10 18.10 -3.95
C PHE A 38 -2.05 16.93 -3.71
N GLN A 39 -3.33 17.07 -4.02
CA GLN A 39 -4.31 15.98 -3.90
C GLN A 39 -3.96 14.80 -4.80
N HIS A 40 -3.59 15.07 -6.05
CA HIS A 40 -3.20 14.01 -6.99
C HIS A 40 -1.94 13.26 -6.52
N ALA A 41 -0.95 13.99 -6.04
CA ALA A 41 0.28 13.42 -5.50
C ALA A 41 0.04 12.57 -4.25
N SER A 42 -0.79 13.05 -3.32
CA SER A 42 -1.16 12.32 -2.11
C SER A 42 -1.90 11.01 -2.43
N GLN A 43 -2.82 11.03 -3.40
CA GLN A 43 -3.54 9.83 -3.83
C GLN A 43 -2.61 8.78 -4.46
N ILE A 44 -1.69 9.20 -5.32
CA ILE A 44 -0.70 8.27 -5.92
C ILE A 44 0.18 7.65 -4.84
N GLN A 45 0.67 8.46 -3.90
CA GLN A 45 1.53 7.97 -2.82
C GLN A 45 0.80 6.97 -1.92
N GLU A 46 -0.44 7.25 -1.53
CA GLU A 46 -1.26 6.35 -0.72
C GLU A 46 -1.56 5.04 -1.46
N GLN A 47 -1.89 5.10 -2.73
CA GLN A 47 -2.16 3.93 -3.56
C GLN A 47 -0.92 3.04 -3.74
N VAL A 48 0.26 3.62 -4.01
CA VAL A 48 1.53 2.88 -4.11
C VAL A 48 1.88 2.22 -2.78
N GLN A 49 1.71 2.95 -1.67
CA GLN A 49 2.01 2.42 -0.35
C GLN A 49 1.07 1.27 0.04
N GLN A 50 -0.24 1.40 -0.19
CA GLN A 50 -1.21 0.34 0.07
C GLN A 50 -0.90 -0.91 -0.77
N GLN A 51 -0.72 -0.76 -2.09
CA GLN A 51 -0.39 -1.88 -2.96
C GLN A 51 0.87 -2.62 -2.52
N THR A 52 1.91 -1.88 -2.13
CA THR A 52 3.17 -2.49 -1.66
C THR A 52 2.98 -3.26 -0.36
N VAL A 53 2.23 -2.70 0.60
CA VAL A 53 1.95 -3.36 1.88
C VAL A 53 1.11 -4.62 1.66
N ASP A 54 0.10 -4.58 0.78
CA ASP A 54 -0.75 -5.72 0.46
C ASP A 54 0.05 -6.84 -0.21
N ASP A 55 0.90 -6.53 -1.19
CA ASP A 55 1.75 -7.50 -1.87
C ASP A 55 2.83 -8.11 -0.96
N MET A 56 3.46 -7.30 -0.09
CA MET A 56 4.38 -7.80 0.92
C MET A 56 3.68 -8.71 1.93
N THR A 57 2.51 -8.31 2.41
CA THR A 57 1.70 -9.10 3.35
C THR A 57 1.27 -10.41 2.69
N GLY A 58 0.84 -10.38 1.44
CA GLY A 58 0.49 -11.56 0.64
C GLY A 58 1.66 -12.53 0.52
N SER A 59 2.86 -12.06 0.18
CA SER A 59 4.06 -12.90 0.09
C SER A 59 4.49 -13.49 1.44
N MET A 60 4.40 -12.73 2.53
CA MET A 60 4.67 -13.22 3.88
C MET A 60 3.66 -14.30 4.32
N ASN A 61 2.38 -14.10 4.02
CA ASN A 61 1.34 -15.10 4.29
C ASN A 61 1.60 -16.39 3.50
N LEU A 62 1.93 -16.28 2.22
CA LEU A 62 2.27 -17.42 1.38
C LEU A 62 3.49 -18.19 1.92
N ALA A 63 4.56 -17.49 2.35
CA ALA A 63 5.73 -18.11 2.96
C ALA A 63 5.38 -18.84 4.27
N ARG A 64 4.56 -18.22 5.12
CA ARG A 64 4.08 -18.82 6.36
C ARG A 64 3.25 -20.07 6.10
N ASP A 65 2.30 -20.01 5.17
CA ASP A 65 1.39 -21.12 4.87
C ASP A 65 2.16 -22.27 4.21
N THR A 66 3.15 -21.96 3.37
CA THR A 66 4.11 -22.94 2.83
C THR A 66 4.88 -23.66 3.96
N ALA A 67 5.39 -22.93 4.95
CA ALA A 67 6.09 -23.51 6.09
C ALA A 67 5.15 -24.35 6.98
N ASN A 68 3.88 -23.95 7.13
CA ASN A 68 2.86 -24.71 7.85
C ASN A 68 2.58 -26.08 7.21
N VAL A 69 2.57 -26.16 5.88
CA VAL A 69 2.44 -27.44 5.15
C VAL A 69 3.59 -28.37 5.50
N ALA A 70 4.84 -27.91 5.50
CA ALA A 70 6.00 -28.72 5.88
C ALA A 70 5.87 -29.23 7.32
N THR A 71 5.46 -28.36 8.25
CA THR A 71 5.29 -28.72 9.65
C THR A 71 4.20 -29.76 9.85
N ALA A 72 3.06 -29.60 9.17
CA ALA A 72 1.96 -30.57 9.23
C ALA A 72 2.35 -31.91 8.60
N ALA A 73 3.11 -31.91 7.49
CA ALA A 73 3.64 -33.13 6.87
C ALA A 73 4.59 -33.90 7.79
N VAL A 74 5.46 -33.19 8.52
CA VAL A 74 6.35 -33.81 9.52
C VAL A 74 5.53 -34.49 10.63
N ARG A 75 4.52 -33.80 11.15
CA ARG A 75 3.64 -34.36 12.19
C ARG A 75 2.93 -35.61 11.68
N LEU A 76 2.34 -35.54 10.50
CA LEU A 76 1.65 -36.68 9.89
C LEU A 76 2.60 -37.89 9.70
N SER A 77 3.88 -37.68 9.33
CA SER A 77 4.85 -38.76 9.16
C SER A 77 5.14 -39.52 10.45
N GLN A 78 5.04 -38.85 11.61
CA GLN A 78 5.38 -39.40 12.92
C GLN A 78 4.20 -40.13 13.60
N VAL A 79 2.97 -39.94 13.12
CA VAL A 79 1.76 -40.52 13.72
C VAL A 79 1.70 -42.00 13.46
N VAL A 80 1.42 -42.78 14.50
CA VAL A 80 1.24 -44.24 14.47
C VAL A 80 -0.23 -44.62 14.67
N GLY A 81 -0.96 -43.87 15.48
CA GLY A 81 -2.36 -44.18 15.83
C GLY A 81 -3.37 -43.71 14.76
N ALA A 82 -4.44 -44.51 14.54
CA ALA A 82 -5.44 -44.20 13.51
C ALA A 82 -6.24 -42.91 13.80
N LEU A 83 -6.55 -42.62 15.07
CA LEU A 83 -7.30 -41.45 15.47
C LEU A 83 -6.42 -40.17 15.32
N GLU A 84 -5.16 -40.23 15.75
CA GLU A 84 -4.21 -39.17 15.58
C GLU A 84 -3.94 -38.90 14.11
N TYR A 85 -3.80 -39.95 13.29
CA TYR A 85 -3.63 -39.83 11.83
C TYR A 85 -4.78 -38.99 11.21
N LYS A 86 -6.03 -39.32 11.56
CA LYS A 86 -7.16 -38.56 11.04
C LYS A 86 -7.07 -37.09 11.38
N GLY A 87 -6.74 -36.75 12.62
CA GLY A 87 -6.60 -35.35 13.06
C GLY A 87 -5.44 -34.61 12.34
N GLU A 88 -4.27 -35.25 12.22
CA GLU A 88 -3.13 -34.65 11.51
C GLU A 88 -3.35 -34.57 9.98
N ALA A 89 -4.08 -35.53 9.38
CA ALA A 89 -4.46 -35.48 7.98
C ALA A 89 -5.43 -34.31 7.70
N GLU A 90 -6.42 -34.11 8.55
CA GLU A 90 -7.34 -32.96 8.46
C GLU A 90 -6.58 -31.63 8.57
N ARG A 91 -5.65 -31.51 9.51
CA ARG A 91 -4.77 -30.31 9.66
C ARG A 91 -3.91 -30.07 8.42
N LEU A 92 -3.33 -31.13 7.85
CA LEU A 92 -2.53 -31.00 6.63
C LEU A 92 -3.40 -30.49 5.46
N GLN A 93 -4.64 -30.98 5.34
CA GLN A 93 -5.60 -30.49 4.34
C GLN A 93 -6.01 -29.04 4.58
N GLU A 94 -6.16 -28.61 5.83
CA GLU A 94 -6.44 -27.20 6.17
C GLU A 94 -5.28 -26.29 5.77
N THR A 95 -4.05 -26.68 6.11
CA THR A 95 -2.85 -25.91 5.70
C THR A 95 -2.70 -25.85 4.18
N GLN A 96 -3.06 -26.91 3.46
CA GLN A 96 -3.07 -26.94 2.00
C GLN A 96 -4.13 -25.99 1.41
N ARG A 97 -5.31 -25.89 2.02
CA ARG A 97 -6.35 -24.94 1.60
C ARG A 97 -5.89 -23.49 1.83
N ALA A 98 -5.28 -23.21 2.99
CA ALA A 98 -4.73 -21.89 3.28
C ALA A 98 -3.64 -21.50 2.27
N LEU A 99 -2.72 -22.40 1.97
CA LEU A 99 -1.70 -22.21 0.93
C LEU A 99 -2.31 -21.88 -0.43
N LYS A 100 -3.36 -22.60 -0.83
CA LYS A 100 -4.06 -22.35 -2.09
C LYS A 100 -4.68 -20.96 -2.12
N GLN A 101 -5.32 -20.50 -1.04
CA GLN A 101 -5.90 -19.16 -0.93
C GLN A 101 -4.82 -18.06 -1.01
N SER A 102 -3.69 -18.24 -0.32
CA SER A 102 -2.56 -17.30 -0.38
C SER A 102 -1.96 -17.24 -1.78
N LEU A 103 -1.93 -18.36 -2.50
CA LEU A 103 -1.46 -18.43 -3.89
C LEU A 103 -2.41 -17.71 -4.86
N GLU A 104 -3.73 -17.88 -4.70
CA GLU A 104 -4.75 -17.19 -5.49
C GLU A 104 -4.66 -15.66 -5.27
N GLN A 105 -4.43 -15.22 -4.03
CA GLN A 105 -4.20 -13.81 -3.72
C GLN A 105 -2.94 -13.28 -4.39
N LEU A 106 -1.83 -14.01 -4.34
CA LEU A 106 -0.60 -13.64 -5.04
C LEU A 106 -0.81 -13.52 -6.56
N ALA A 107 -1.50 -14.50 -7.17
CA ALA A 107 -1.74 -14.51 -8.63
C ALA A 107 -2.58 -13.31 -9.11
N THR A 108 -3.45 -12.77 -8.24
CA THR A 108 -4.28 -11.59 -8.54
C THR A 108 -3.64 -10.27 -8.13
N ALA A 109 -2.49 -10.30 -7.48
CA ALA A 109 -1.79 -9.11 -7.02
C ALA A 109 -1.33 -8.22 -8.19
N PRO A 110 -1.45 -6.88 -8.09
CA PRO A 110 -1.07 -5.97 -9.18
C PRO A 110 0.40 -6.08 -9.62
N LEU A 111 1.30 -6.37 -8.69
CA LEU A 111 2.73 -6.54 -8.97
C LEU A 111 3.06 -7.92 -9.57
N ALA A 112 2.17 -8.91 -9.40
CA ALA A 112 2.32 -10.23 -10.04
C ALA A 112 2.39 -10.14 -11.58
N GLN A 113 1.70 -9.16 -12.16
CA GLN A 113 1.71 -8.93 -13.61
C GLN A 113 3.06 -8.38 -14.12
N GLN A 114 3.88 -7.82 -13.25
CA GLN A 114 5.19 -7.26 -13.61
C GLN A 114 6.30 -8.32 -13.57
N GLU A 115 6.11 -9.38 -12.77
CA GLU A 115 7.04 -10.50 -12.62
C GLU A 115 6.38 -11.86 -12.97
N PRO A 116 5.80 -12.01 -14.18
CA PRO A 116 4.98 -13.17 -14.52
C PRO A 116 5.77 -14.48 -14.49
N VAL A 117 7.07 -14.46 -14.84
CA VAL A 117 7.92 -15.66 -14.87
C VAL A 117 8.15 -16.20 -13.44
N LEU A 118 8.33 -15.31 -12.47
CA LEU A 118 8.56 -15.70 -11.08
C LEU A 118 7.28 -16.22 -10.43
N VAL A 119 6.16 -15.54 -10.70
CA VAL A 119 4.83 -15.96 -10.22
C VAL A 119 4.45 -17.31 -10.80
N GLU A 120 4.64 -17.55 -12.10
CA GLU A 120 4.38 -18.84 -12.75
C GLU A 120 5.21 -19.96 -12.12
N ARG A 121 6.48 -19.70 -11.80
CA ARG A 121 7.35 -20.66 -11.10
C ARG A 121 6.84 -20.99 -9.70
N ILE A 122 6.39 -19.99 -8.95
CA ILE A 122 5.77 -20.17 -7.63
C ILE A 122 4.51 -21.04 -7.75
N ILE A 123 3.65 -20.77 -8.73
CA ILE A 123 2.42 -21.53 -8.98
C ILE A 123 2.76 -22.98 -9.30
N GLN A 124 3.67 -23.22 -10.23
CA GLN A 124 4.07 -24.56 -10.64
C GLN A 124 4.62 -25.37 -9.46
N ARG A 125 5.52 -24.79 -8.67
CA ARG A 125 6.07 -25.45 -7.49
C ARG A 125 5.05 -25.71 -6.39
N SER A 126 4.09 -24.79 -6.24
CA SER A 126 2.97 -25.01 -5.33
C SER A 126 2.09 -26.19 -5.76
N GLN A 127 1.89 -26.38 -7.07
CA GLN A 127 1.16 -27.56 -7.60
C GLN A 127 1.95 -28.86 -7.36
N GLU A 128 3.27 -28.85 -7.52
CA GLU A 128 4.13 -30.00 -7.20
C GLU A 128 4.06 -30.34 -5.69
N LEU A 129 4.08 -29.31 -4.84
CA LEU A 129 3.92 -29.46 -3.40
C LEU A 129 2.54 -30.07 -3.06
N GLN A 130 1.47 -29.57 -3.67
CA GLN A 130 0.13 -30.11 -3.49
C GLN A 130 0.04 -31.58 -3.88
N SER A 131 0.57 -31.96 -5.04
CA SER A 131 0.62 -33.36 -5.50
C SER A 131 1.39 -34.26 -4.53
N SER A 132 2.50 -33.76 -3.97
CA SER A 132 3.30 -34.49 -2.98
C SER A 132 2.56 -34.67 -1.66
N VAL A 133 1.79 -33.68 -1.22
CA VAL A 133 0.92 -33.76 -0.03
C VAL A 133 -0.18 -34.78 -0.23
N GLU A 134 -0.85 -34.79 -1.39
CA GLU A 134 -1.87 -35.77 -1.74
C GLU A 134 -1.31 -37.22 -1.75
N GLY A 135 -0.12 -37.39 -2.36
CA GLY A 135 0.60 -38.67 -2.35
C GLY A 135 0.93 -39.14 -0.94
N MET A 136 1.35 -38.25 -0.07
CA MET A 136 1.63 -38.53 1.35
C MET A 136 0.37 -38.96 2.10
N LEU A 137 -0.76 -38.28 1.91
CA LEU A 137 -2.05 -38.61 2.53
C LEU A 137 -2.53 -40.00 2.09
N GLN A 138 -2.45 -40.30 0.79
CA GLN A 138 -2.83 -41.62 0.28
C GLN A 138 -1.95 -42.73 0.87
N ARG A 139 -0.65 -42.55 0.96
CA ARG A 139 0.26 -43.53 1.57
C ARG A 139 0.03 -43.66 3.06
N GLY A 140 -0.26 -42.59 3.77
CA GLY A 140 -0.60 -42.64 5.19
C GLY A 140 -1.86 -43.42 5.47
N GLN A 141 -2.91 -43.23 4.66
CA GLN A 141 -4.12 -44.03 4.76
C GLN A 141 -3.84 -45.52 4.50
N ARG A 142 -3.05 -45.84 3.48
CA ARG A 142 -2.66 -47.23 3.16
C ARG A 142 -1.85 -47.83 4.29
N ARG A 143 -0.88 -47.14 4.88
CA ARG A 143 -0.12 -47.60 6.04
C ARG A 143 -1.01 -48.02 7.19
N HIS A 144 -2.09 -47.27 7.48
CA HIS A 144 -3.02 -47.62 8.54
C HIS A 144 -3.78 -48.94 8.24
N LEU A 145 -4.21 -49.14 7.02
CA LEU A 145 -4.89 -50.40 6.62
C LEU A 145 -3.93 -51.59 6.75
N GLU A 146 -2.70 -51.43 6.27
CA GLU A 146 -1.65 -52.48 6.34
C GLU A 146 -1.26 -52.78 7.80
N ARG A 147 -1.12 -51.73 8.65
CA ARG A 147 -0.86 -51.95 10.08
C ARG A 147 -2.00 -52.66 10.79
N ASN A 148 -3.23 -52.27 10.56
CA ASN A 148 -4.40 -52.95 11.14
C ASN A 148 -4.51 -54.42 10.70
N ALA A 149 -4.24 -54.68 9.41
CA ALA A 149 -4.22 -56.05 8.90
C ALA A 149 -3.12 -56.90 9.56
N LEU A 150 -1.90 -56.31 9.68
CA LEU A 150 -0.79 -56.97 10.36
C LEU A 150 -1.09 -57.25 11.84
N LEU A 151 -1.61 -56.24 12.59
CA LEU A 151 -1.98 -56.40 14.00
C LEU A 151 -3.06 -57.47 14.18
N SER A 152 -4.08 -57.48 13.31
CA SER A 152 -5.14 -58.50 13.32
C SER A 152 -4.55 -59.89 13.14
N SER A 153 -3.66 -60.09 12.17
CA SER A 153 -2.99 -61.36 11.92
C SER A 153 -2.05 -61.75 13.09
N LEU A 154 -1.34 -60.82 13.69
CA LEU A 154 -0.50 -61.07 14.88
C LEU A 154 -1.33 -61.52 16.08
N TYR A 155 -2.46 -60.90 16.38
CA TYR A 155 -3.36 -61.30 17.46
C TYR A 155 -4.00 -62.71 17.17
N GLN A 156 -4.33 -62.98 15.92
CA GLN A 156 -4.83 -64.28 15.53
C GLN A 156 -3.77 -65.38 15.71
N ASN A 157 -2.53 -65.14 15.30
CA ASN A 157 -1.39 -66.00 15.55
C ASN A 157 -1.16 -66.25 17.02
N GLN A 158 -1.23 -65.19 17.86
CA GLN A 158 -1.13 -65.35 19.33
C GLN A 158 -2.25 -66.21 19.90
N SER A 159 -3.45 -66.11 19.37
CA SER A 159 -4.58 -66.97 19.77
C SER A 159 -4.30 -68.44 19.43
N TYR A 160 -3.79 -68.73 18.24
CA TYR A 160 -3.41 -70.09 17.86
C TYR A 160 -2.29 -70.64 18.75
N LEU A 161 -1.27 -69.84 19.01
CA LEU A 161 -0.18 -70.24 19.95
C LEU A 161 -0.69 -70.61 21.33
N ARG A 162 -1.58 -69.83 21.91
CA ARG A 162 -2.18 -70.16 23.22
C ARG A 162 -3.01 -71.43 23.19
N HIS A 163 -3.66 -71.78 22.10
CA HIS A 163 -4.34 -73.06 21.96
C HIS A 163 -3.36 -74.24 21.84
N LEU A 164 -2.29 -74.06 21.05
CA LEU A 164 -1.24 -75.06 20.91
C LEU A 164 -0.53 -75.32 22.24
N GLN A 165 -0.18 -74.28 23.03
CA GLN A 165 0.45 -74.41 24.36
C GLN A 165 -0.42 -75.26 25.34
N LYS A 166 -1.73 -75.20 25.25
CA LYS A 166 -2.65 -75.99 26.08
C LYS A 166 -2.70 -77.47 25.70
N LEU A 167 -2.35 -77.77 24.46
CA LEU A 167 -2.45 -79.12 23.88
C LEU A 167 -1.10 -79.84 23.82
N THR A 168 0.00 -79.20 23.94
CA THR A 168 1.35 -79.71 23.82
C THR A 168 1.98 -79.97 25.22
N GLY A 169 3.03 -80.80 25.28
CA GLY A 169 3.74 -81.10 26.48
C GLY A 169 4.87 -80.11 26.76
N ALA A 170 5.52 -80.18 27.94
CA ALA A 170 6.53 -79.24 28.44
C ALA A 170 7.75 -79.03 27.52
N GLN A 171 8.03 -79.98 26.60
CA GLN A 171 9.18 -79.88 25.70
C GLN A 171 8.93 -78.91 24.53
N ASP A 172 7.70 -78.78 24.08
CA ASP A 172 7.26 -77.90 23.03
C ASP A 172 6.95 -76.48 23.56
N ASP A 173 6.69 -76.35 24.84
CA ASP A 173 6.34 -75.11 25.53
C ASP A 173 7.44 -74.03 25.42
N VAL A 174 8.70 -74.45 25.38
CA VAL A 174 9.89 -73.51 25.23
C VAL A 174 9.86 -72.86 23.84
N LEU A 175 9.62 -73.62 22.78
CA LEU A 175 9.57 -73.12 21.41
C LEU A 175 8.34 -72.20 21.20
N LEU A 176 7.15 -72.66 21.61
CA LEU A 176 5.91 -71.91 21.50
C LEU A 176 5.97 -70.63 22.34
N GLY A 177 6.61 -70.67 23.54
CA GLY A 177 6.85 -69.50 24.38
C GLY A 177 7.85 -68.51 23.76
N GLN A 178 8.83 -68.98 22.96
CA GLN A 178 9.72 -68.09 22.20
C GLN A 178 8.98 -67.40 21.07
N MET A 179 8.11 -68.12 20.37
CA MET A 179 7.27 -67.55 19.31
C MET A 179 6.27 -66.51 19.86
N ASP A 180 5.64 -66.80 21.02
CA ASP A 180 4.72 -65.84 21.67
C ASP A 180 5.45 -64.53 22.02
N ARG A 181 6.68 -64.60 22.57
CA ARG A 181 7.51 -63.42 22.86
C ARG A 181 7.83 -62.62 21.60
N LEU A 182 8.10 -63.29 20.45
CA LEU A 182 8.35 -62.60 19.20
C LEU A 182 7.06 -61.95 18.64
N ILE A 183 5.91 -62.61 18.77
CA ILE A 183 4.63 -62.03 18.35
C ILE A 183 4.29 -60.79 19.20
N VAL A 184 4.45 -60.87 20.51
CA VAL A 184 4.25 -59.71 21.42
C VAL A 184 5.23 -58.59 21.05
N ALA A 185 6.49 -58.87 20.81
CA ALA A 185 7.48 -57.87 20.38
C ALA A 185 7.11 -57.26 19.03
N ALA A 186 6.50 -58.04 18.09
CA ALA A 186 6.05 -57.50 16.81
C ALA A 186 4.80 -56.60 16.96
N ILE A 187 3.93 -56.89 17.93
CA ILE A 187 2.75 -56.01 18.24
C ILE A 187 3.21 -54.67 18.82
N ASP A 188 4.20 -54.68 19.71
CA ASP A 188 4.63 -53.49 20.44
C ASP A 188 5.61 -52.60 19.66
N THR A 189 6.22 -53.11 18.58
CA THR A 189 7.18 -52.31 17.79
C THR A 189 6.50 -51.52 16.67
N PRO A 190 6.90 -50.28 16.36
CA PRO A 190 6.45 -49.54 15.19
C PRO A 190 6.97 -50.13 13.88
N THR A 191 8.10 -50.85 13.88
CA THR A 191 8.73 -51.48 12.71
C THR A 191 8.84 -53.00 12.88
N PRO A 192 7.73 -53.75 12.71
CA PRO A 192 7.66 -55.16 13.09
C PRO A 192 8.41 -56.09 12.14
N ARG A 193 8.81 -55.68 10.93
CA ARG A 193 9.41 -56.57 9.92
C ARG A 193 10.63 -57.34 10.37
N SER A 194 11.54 -56.73 11.17
CA SER A 194 12.72 -57.43 11.70
C SER A 194 12.35 -58.56 12.65
N VAL A 195 11.31 -58.34 13.46
CA VAL A 195 10.78 -59.34 14.39
C VAL A 195 10.02 -60.44 13.66
N VAL A 196 9.22 -60.06 12.65
CA VAL A 196 8.51 -61.01 11.78
C VAL A 196 9.49 -61.94 11.03
N LYS A 197 10.62 -61.43 10.53
CA LYS A 197 11.68 -62.24 9.93
C LYS A 197 12.30 -63.23 10.91
N GLN A 198 12.46 -62.85 12.20
CA GLN A 198 12.92 -63.78 13.22
C GLN A 198 11.87 -64.85 13.49
N LEU A 199 10.60 -64.52 13.50
CA LEU A 199 9.50 -65.45 13.62
C LEU A 199 9.45 -66.42 12.45
N ASP A 200 9.63 -65.95 11.23
CA ASP A 200 9.70 -66.76 10.00
C ASP A 200 10.90 -67.75 10.03
N ALA A 201 12.03 -67.35 10.60
CA ALA A 201 13.20 -68.22 10.75
C ALA A 201 12.99 -69.38 11.76
N VAL A 202 12.03 -69.26 12.67
CA VAL A 202 11.68 -70.30 13.66
C VAL A 202 10.62 -71.27 13.07
N MET A 203 9.89 -70.88 12.04
CA MET A 203 8.81 -71.70 11.41
C MET A 203 9.24 -73.12 10.97
N PRO A 204 10.42 -73.33 10.36
CA PRO A 204 10.81 -74.68 9.89
C PRO A 204 10.91 -75.73 11.01
N VAL A 205 10.95 -75.31 12.29
CA VAL A 205 11.01 -76.21 13.45
C VAL A 205 9.62 -76.70 13.87
N LEU A 206 8.54 -76.05 13.45
CA LEU A 206 7.13 -76.42 13.77
C LEU A 206 6.67 -77.77 13.28
N PRO A 207 7.08 -78.33 12.11
CA PRO A 207 6.69 -79.65 11.66
C PRO A 207 7.03 -80.80 12.66
N LEU A 208 7.95 -80.60 13.58
CA LEU A 208 8.30 -81.55 14.63
C LEU A 208 7.12 -81.82 15.60
N LEU A 209 6.12 -80.96 15.66
CA LEU A 209 4.91 -81.06 16.50
C LEU A 209 3.78 -81.93 15.88
N HIS A 210 3.96 -82.44 14.67
CA HIS A 210 2.90 -83.11 13.89
C HIS A 210 2.51 -84.55 14.39
N ALA A 211 3.04 -85.04 15.48
CA ALA A 211 2.80 -86.33 15.98
C ALA A 211 1.35 -86.62 16.51
N ASN A 212 0.56 -85.53 16.69
CA ASN A 212 -0.80 -85.64 17.25
C ASN A 212 -1.84 -85.11 16.24
N PRO A 213 -2.85 -85.99 15.78
CA PRO A 213 -3.85 -85.61 14.81
C PRO A 213 -4.78 -84.45 15.27
N LEU A 214 -4.96 -84.30 16.60
CA LEU A 214 -5.76 -83.20 17.18
C LEU A 214 -5.05 -81.82 17.04
N ILE A 215 -3.73 -81.84 16.99
CA ILE A 215 -2.89 -80.59 16.89
C ILE A 215 -2.70 -80.24 15.42
N SER A 216 -2.69 -81.16 14.50
CA SER A 216 -2.36 -80.95 13.10
C SER A 216 -3.25 -79.91 12.38
N GLY A 217 -4.56 -79.87 12.69
CA GLY A 217 -5.48 -78.92 12.12
C GLY A 217 -5.12 -77.45 12.59
N ILE A 218 -4.99 -77.27 13.90
CA ILE A 218 -4.66 -75.95 14.48
C ILE A 218 -3.23 -75.46 14.03
N LEU A 219 -2.29 -76.43 13.92
CA LEU A 219 -0.94 -76.11 13.45
C LEU A 219 -0.92 -75.70 11.97
N ASN A 220 -1.77 -76.30 11.13
CA ASN A 220 -1.89 -75.90 9.73
C ASN A 220 -2.49 -74.48 9.60
N ASP A 221 -3.56 -74.21 10.35
CA ASP A 221 -4.17 -72.88 10.37
C ASP A 221 -3.18 -71.80 10.89
N PHE A 222 -2.43 -72.13 11.94
CA PHE A 222 -1.39 -71.28 12.48
C PHE A 222 -0.28 -71.00 11.44
N ASN A 223 0.20 -72.04 10.74
CA ASN A 223 1.18 -71.88 9.67
C ASN A 223 0.67 -70.98 8.55
N GLN A 224 -0.59 -71.16 8.16
CA GLN A 224 -1.21 -70.38 7.12
C GLN A 224 -1.30 -68.88 7.51
N GLU A 225 -1.64 -68.59 8.77
CA GLU A 225 -1.67 -67.24 9.27
C GLU A 225 -0.26 -66.63 9.45
N LEU A 226 0.73 -67.41 9.90
CA LEU A 226 2.13 -67.03 9.99
C LEU A 226 2.69 -66.57 8.64
N HIS A 227 2.39 -67.27 7.56
CA HIS A 227 2.84 -66.91 6.21
C HIS A 227 2.25 -65.59 5.69
N LYS A 228 1.18 -65.08 6.29
CA LYS A 228 0.64 -63.75 5.97
C LYS A 228 1.44 -62.58 6.60
N LEU A 229 2.20 -62.85 7.66
CA LEU A 229 2.89 -61.80 8.40
C LEU A 229 4.02 -61.13 7.60
N GLU A 230 4.82 -61.91 6.86
CA GLU A 230 5.93 -61.37 6.07
C GLU A 230 5.47 -60.40 4.99
N PRO A 231 4.52 -60.74 4.07
CA PRO A 231 4.02 -59.80 3.08
C PRO A 231 3.35 -58.56 3.69
N LEU A 232 2.60 -58.72 4.81
CA LEU A 232 1.96 -57.59 5.50
C LEU A 232 3.01 -56.65 6.12
N SER A 233 4.03 -57.21 6.78
CA SER A 233 5.11 -56.43 7.38
C SER A 233 5.96 -55.70 6.31
N SER A 234 6.18 -56.38 5.18
CA SER A 234 6.88 -55.79 4.01
C SER A 234 6.09 -54.64 3.40
N ALA A 235 4.77 -54.80 3.22
CA ALA A 235 3.90 -53.72 2.71
C ALA A 235 3.90 -52.50 3.63
N LEU A 236 3.81 -52.72 4.95
CA LEU A 236 3.86 -51.67 5.95
C LEU A 236 5.20 -50.92 5.89
N GLU A 237 6.34 -51.62 5.81
CA GLU A 237 7.66 -50.99 5.67
C GLU A 237 7.78 -50.14 4.39
N GLN A 238 7.25 -50.66 3.26
CA GLN A 238 7.22 -49.90 2.01
C GLN A 238 6.39 -48.61 2.13
N SER A 239 5.26 -48.68 2.84
CA SER A 239 4.43 -47.48 3.10
C SER A 239 5.14 -46.46 4.00
N ASP A 240 5.86 -46.95 5.04
CA ASP A 240 6.68 -46.07 5.91
C ASP A 240 7.80 -45.42 5.13
N LEU A 241 8.52 -46.14 4.29
CA LEU A 241 9.57 -45.57 3.42
C LEU A 241 9.01 -44.55 2.46
N ALA A 242 7.85 -44.80 1.86
CA ALA A 242 7.19 -43.85 0.96
C ALA A 242 6.76 -42.55 1.69
N ILE A 243 6.18 -42.70 2.89
CA ILE A 243 5.80 -41.51 3.69
C ILE A 243 7.03 -40.67 4.05
N ASN A 244 8.13 -41.32 4.45
CA ASN A 244 9.37 -40.60 4.74
C ASN A 244 9.94 -39.91 3.49
N TRP A 245 9.86 -40.56 2.32
CA TRP A 245 10.26 -39.95 1.05
C TRP A 245 9.41 -38.70 0.75
N TYR A 246 8.08 -38.79 0.85
CA TYR A 246 7.20 -37.61 0.66
C TYR A 246 7.49 -36.51 1.65
N MET A 247 7.73 -36.83 2.92
CA MET A 247 8.09 -35.84 3.93
C MET A 247 9.36 -35.08 3.56
N PHE A 248 10.43 -35.77 3.14
CA PHE A 248 11.67 -35.12 2.71
C PHE A 248 11.46 -34.33 1.42
N HIS A 249 10.68 -34.85 0.48
CA HIS A 249 10.38 -34.19 -0.77
C HIS A 249 9.57 -32.91 -0.54
N ILE A 250 8.55 -32.94 0.30
CA ILE A 250 7.77 -31.77 0.74
C ILE A 250 8.69 -30.72 1.38
N LYS A 251 9.59 -31.11 2.29
CA LYS A 251 10.55 -30.17 2.89
C LYS A 251 11.45 -29.50 1.86
N ALA A 252 11.94 -30.26 0.88
CA ALA A 252 12.77 -29.71 -0.19
C ALA A 252 11.98 -28.72 -1.06
N LEU A 253 10.77 -29.09 -1.47
CA LEU A 253 9.89 -28.20 -2.24
C LEU A 253 9.56 -26.92 -1.48
N VAL A 254 9.24 -27.03 -0.19
CA VAL A 254 8.98 -25.87 0.68
C VAL A 254 10.19 -24.94 0.77
N ALA A 255 11.41 -25.48 0.91
CA ALA A 255 12.63 -24.67 0.94
C ALA A 255 12.84 -23.91 -0.37
N ILE A 256 12.63 -24.57 -1.51
CA ILE A 256 12.77 -23.96 -2.83
C ILE A 256 11.65 -22.92 -3.05
N LEU A 257 10.41 -23.25 -2.71
CA LEU A 257 9.28 -22.34 -2.85
C LEU A 257 9.44 -21.09 -1.98
N ASN A 258 9.92 -21.23 -0.74
CA ASN A 258 10.23 -20.08 0.12
C ASN A 258 11.35 -19.22 -0.46
N SER A 259 12.33 -19.81 -1.14
CA SER A 259 13.36 -19.03 -1.85
C SER A 259 12.76 -18.20 -2.99
N ASP A 260 11.84 -18.77 -3.78
CA ASP A 260 11.16 -18.04 -4.85
C ASP A 260 10.24 -16.94 -4.29
N ILE A 261 9.51 -17.22 -3.20
CA ILE A 261 8.66 -16.23 -2.52
C ILE A 261 9.51 -15.08 -1.98
N ASN A 262 10.65 -15.35 -1.37
CA ASN A 262 11.56 -14.32 -0.90
C ASN A 262 12.15 -13.50 -2.07
N GLN A 263 12.46 -14.15 -3.19
CA GLN A 263 12.87 -13.45 -4.40
C GLN A 263 11.75 -12.52 -4.90
N TYR A 264 10.50 -12.99 -4.93
CA TYR A 264 9.35 -12.16 -5.29
C TYR A 264 9.19 -10.98 -4.33
N ALA A 265 9.23 -11.20 -3.02
CA ALA A 265 9.15 -10.13 -2.02
C ALA A 265 10.26 -9.08 -2.18
N SER A 266 11.49 -9.50 -2.53
CA SER A 266 12.59 -8.57 -2.80
C SER A 266 12.37 -7.75 -4.07
N GLN A 267 11.81 -8.33 -5.12
CA GLN A 267 11.44 -7.61 -6.35
C GLN A 267 10.31 -6.61 -6.09
N VAL A 268 9.29 -7.00 -5.33
CA VAL A 268 8.22 -6.09 -4.88
C VAL A 268 8.81 -4.88 -4.16
N ALA A 269 9.76 -5.09 -3.24
CA ALA A 269 10.43 -4.02 -2.52
C ALA A 269 11.19 -3.07 -3.46
N LEU A 270 11.96 -3.61 -4.40
CA LEU A 270 12.70 -2.82 -5.40
C LEU A 270 11.78 -2.02 -6.33
N ILE A 271 10.72 -2.63 -6.84
CA ILE A 271 9.72 -1.95 -7.69
C ILE A 271 9.04 -0.84 -6.92
N SER A 272 8.71 -1.08 -5.64
CA SER A 272 8.13 -0.07 -4.76
C SER A 272 9.07 1.11 -4.54
N GLU A 273 10.35 0.86 -4.26
CA GLU A 273 11.35 1.91 -4.09
C GLU A 273 11.52 2.74 -5.36
N GLN A 274 11.55 2.10 -6.52
CA GLN A 274 11.61 2.78 -7.82
C GLN A 274 10.38 3.66 -8.07
N ARG A 275 9.17 3.17 -7.76
CA ARG A 275 7.92 3.95 -7.90
C ARG A 275 7.89 5.15 -6.95
N VAL A 276 8.32 4.96 -5.71
CA VAL A 276 8.45 6.07 -4.75
C VAL A 276 9.45 7.10 -5.24
N ALA A 277 10.61 6.67 -5.76
CA ALA A 277 11.62 7.58 -6.33
C ALA A 277 11.09 8.34 -7.56
N GLN A 278 10.37 7.67 -8.46
CA GLN A 278 9.71 8.31 -9.61
C GLN A 278 8.64 9.31 -9.17
N SER A 279 7.81 8.95 -8.18
CA SER A 279 6.81 9.85 -7.61
C SER A 279 7.45 11.09 -6.99
N HIS A 280 8.58 10.96 -6.30
CA HIS A 280 9.34 12.10 -5.79
C HIS A 280 9.85 13.01 -6.91
N GLN A 281 10.30 12.46 -8.02
CA GLN A 281 10.76 13.25 -9.18
C GLN A 281 9.61 13.99 -9.86
N GLU A 282 8.44 13.35 -9.99
CA GLU A 282 7.23 14.00 -10.50
C GLU A 282 6.74 15.10 -9.56
N LEU A 283 6.79 14.88 -8.25
CA LEU A 283 6.49 15.90 -7.23
C LEU A 283 7.43 17.09 -7.31
N GLN A 284 8.72 16.89 -7.52
CA GLN A 284 9.70 17.96 -7.68
C GLN A 284 9.43 18.79 -8.92
N SER A 285 9.09 18.17 -10.05
CA SER A 285 8.70 18.88 -11.27
C SER A 285 7.40 19.66 -11.09
N GLY A 286 6.39 19.08 -10.44
CA GLY A 286 5.15 19.76 -10.06
C GLY A 286 5.37 20.96 -9.15
N ALA A 287 6.22 20.82 -8.12
CA ALA A 287 6.59 21.92 -7.23
C ALA A 287 7.30 23.06 -7.97
N LEU A 288 8.15 22.73 -8.95
CA LEU A 288 8.83 23.72 -9.79
C LEU A 288 7.83 24.50 -10.66
N PHE A 289 6.83 23.85 -11.24
CA PHE A 289 5.73 24.52 -11.95
C PHE A 289 4.96 25.46 -11.04
N ILE A 290 4.59 25.03 -9.82
CA ILE A 290 3.90 25.87 -8.84
C ILE A 290 4.75 27.10 -8.49
N LEU A 291 6.06 26.92 -8.28
CA LEU A 291 6.99 28.01 -7.98
C LEU A 291 7.08 29.02 -9.14
N VAL A 292 7.17 28.55 -10.38
CA VAL A 292 7.19 29.40 -11.58
C VAL A 292 5.89 30.19 -11.69
N PHE A 293 4.72 29.56 -11.52
CA PHE A 293 3.43 30.25 -11.55
C PHE A 293 3.28 31.24 -10.40
N ALA A 294 3.76 30.91 -9.19
CA ALA A 294 3.75 31.84 -8.06
C ALA A 294 4.64 33.08 -8.32
N LEU A 295 5.83 32.86 -8.89
CA LEU A 295 6.73 33.97 -9.25
C LEU A 295 6.11 34.84 -10.35
N LEU A 296 5.48 34.26 -11.33
CA LEU A 296 4.76 34.95 -12.39
C LEU A 296 3.58 35.78 -11.82
N ALA A 297 2.85 35.23 -10.85
CA ALA A 297 1.80 35.95 -10.13
C ALA A 297 2.33 37.15 -9.36
N VAL A 298 3.48 37.02 -8.68
CA VAL A 298 4.15 38.16 -7.99
C VAL A 298 4.55 39.21 -8.98
N VAL A 299 5.13 38.86 -10.12
CA VAL A 299 5.51 39.81 -11.18
C VAL A 299 4.29 40.57 -11.74
N ILE A 300 3.21 39.86 -12.04
CA ILE A 300 1.96 40.45 -12.53
C ILE A 300 1.38 41.43 -11.48
N THR A 301 1.33 40.99 -10.23
CA THR A 301 0.82 41.79 -9.11
C THR A 301 1.69 43.04 -8.88
N GLY A 302 3.00 42.88 -8.91
CA GLY A 302 3.96 43.98 -8.78
C GLY A 302 3.85 45.00 -9.92
N PHE A 303 3.71 44.51 -11.16
CA PHE A 303 3.49 45.37 -12.33
C PHE A 303 2.15 46.12 -12.26
N ALA A 304 1.09 45.43 -11.85
CA ALA A 304 -0.22 46.05 -11.63
C ALA A 304 -0.16 47.15 -10.58
N GLY A 305 0.48 46.87 -9.44
CA GLY A 305 0.71 47.87 -8.36
C GLY A 305 1.51 49.08 -8.83
N TRP A 306 2.63 48.84 -9.53
CA TRP A 306 3.46 49.90 -10.11
C TRP A 306 2.68 50.74 -11.13
N TYR A 307 1.88 50.10 -12.01
CA TYR A 307 1.04 50.80 -13.00
C TYR A 307 -0.01 51.69 -12.31
N ILE A 308 -0.69 51.17 -11.29
CA ILE A 308 -1.67 51.92 -10.51
C ILE A 308 -1.00 53.13 -9.81
N TYR A 309 0.13 52.89 -9.12
CA TYR A 309 0.88 53.93 -8.47
C TYR A 309 1.29 55.05 -9.44
N ARG A 310 1.88 54.70 -10.58
CA ARG A 310 2.35 55.67 -11.58
C ARG A 310 1.20 56.42 -12.25
N ASN A 311 0.08 55.79 -12.52
CA ASN A 311 -0.98 56.33 -13.34
C ASN A 311 -2.10 57.03 -12.53
N LEU A 312 -2.40 56.53 -11.34
CA LEU A 312 -3.37 57.15 -10.43
C LEU A 312 -2.73 57.90 -9.28
N GLY A 313 -1.84 57.24 -8.55
CA GLY A 313 -1.26 57.79 -7.31
C GLY A 313 -0.46 59.06 -7.54
N SER A 314 0.46 59.10 -8.53
CA SER A 314 1.28 60.27 -8.84
C SER A 314 0.44 61.47 -9.30
N ASN A 315 -0.60 61.23 -10.15
CA ASN A 315 -1.47 62.31 -10.65
C ASN A 315 -2.40 62.83 -9.54
N LEU A 316 -2.92 61.99 -8.67
CA LEU A 316 -3.76 62.40 -7.54
C LEU A 316 -2.95 63.22 -6.53
N THR A 317 -1.71 62.81 -6.22
CA THR A 317 -0.80 63.54 -5.35
C THR A 317 -0.43 64.88 -5.96
N ALA A 318 -0.23 64.95 -7.27
CA ALA A 318 0.09 66.23 -7.95
C ALA A 318 -1.09 67.20 -7.91
N ILE A 319 -2.35 66.72 -8.17
CA ILE A 319 -3.54 67.53 -8.02
C ILE A 319 -3.74 67.98 -6.57
N SER A 320 -3.56 67.10 -5.60
CA SER A 320 -3.65 67.43 -4.16
C SER A 320 -2.65 68.50 -3.74
N ARG A 321 -1.38 68.39 -4.19
CA ARG A 321 -0.35 69.41 -3.93
C ARG A 321 -0.70 70.77 -4.57
N ALA A 322 -1.23 70.74 -5.82
CA ALA A 322 -1.69 71.93 -6.48
C ALA A 322 -2.84 72.64 -5.71
N MET A 323 -3.79 71.81 -5.18
CA MET A 323 -4.89 72.29 -4.32
C MET A 323 -4.31 72.98 -3.03
N THR A 324 -3.37 72.27 -2.38
CA THR A 324 -2.77 72.81 -1.15
C THR A 324 -2.01 74.14 -1.40
N ARG A 325 -1.26 74.26 -2.50
CA ARG A 325 -0.57 75.49 -2.87
C ARG A 325 -1.55 76.68 -3.14
N LEU A 326 -2.64 76.37 -3.84
CA LEU A 326 -3.69 77.37 -4.07
C LEU A 326 -4.37 77.78 -2.75
N ALA A 327 -4.59 76.87 -1.82
CA ALA A 327 -5.14 77.18 -0.49
C ALA A 327 -4.22 78.00 0.37
N HIS A 328 -2.89 78.01 0.12
CA HIS A 328 -1.89 78.85 0.77
C HIS A 328 -1.70 80.21 0.07
N GLY A 329 -2.54 80.54 -0.96
CA GLY A 329 -2.51 81.81 -1.58
C GLY A 329 -1.59 81.95 -2.81
N GLU A 330 -1.08 80.84 -3.32
CA GLU A 330 -0.32 80.85 -4.57
C GLU A 330 -1.29 80.85 -5.78
N SER A 331 -1.41 81.99 -6.49
CA SER A 331 -2.37 82.24 -7.58
C SER A 331 -1.92 81.64 -8.94
N ASP A 332 -0.59 81.35 -9.09
CA ASP A 332 0.01 80.80 -10.29
C ASP A 332 0.29 79.29 -10.11
N VAL A 333 -0.80 78.47 -9.98
CA VAL A 333 -0.70 77.03 -9.81
C VAL A 333 -1.03 76.32 -11.09
N SER A 334 -0.03 75.64 -11.71
CA SER A 334 -0.22 74.77 -12.84
C SER A 334 -1.02 73.51 -12.44
N VAL A 335 -2.16 73.25 -13.08
CA VAL A 335 -2.99 72.10 -12.80
C VAL A 335 -2.57 70.95 -13.71
N PRO A 336 -2.02 69.81 -13.14
CA PRO A 336 -1.64 68.69 -13.96
C PRO A 336 -2.86 67.86 -14.43
N ALA A 337 -2.67 67.02 -15.43
CA ALA A 337 -3.66 66.04 -15.89
C ALA A 337 -4.92 66.60 -16.57
N LEU A 338 -4.96 67.87 -17.07
CA LEU A 338 -6.09 68.48 -17.72
C LEU A 338 -6.55 67.75 -19.00
N GLN A 339 -5.65 67.05 -19.72
CA GLN A 339 -5.94 66.35 -20.98
C GLN A 339 -6.52 64.93 -20.76
N ARG A 340 -6.59 64.47 -19.49
CA ARG A 340 -7.15 63.14 -19.20
C ARG A 340 -8.66 63.13 -19.43
N ARG A 341 -9.16 61.98 -19.92
CA ARG A 341 -10.60 61.79 -20.23
C ARG A 341 -11.30 60.91 -19.17
N ASP A 342 -10.62 60.66 -18.03
CA ASP A 342 -11.14 59.90 -16.90
C ASP A 342 -11.56 60.83 -15.75
N GLU A 343 -12.01 60.24 -14.63
CA GLU A 343 -12.48 60.94 -13.43
C GLU A 343 -11.39 61.90 -12.83
N LEU A 344 -10.10 61.52 -12.97
CA LEU A 344 -9.00 62.37 -12.56
C LEU A 344 -8.87 63.62 -13.46
N GLY A 345 -9.12 63.45 -14.75
CA GLY A 345 -9.18 64.59 -15.69
C GLY A 345 -10.37 65.52 -15.43
N GLU A 346 -11.49 64.95 -15.01
CA GLU A 346 -12.68 65.72 -14.63
C GLU A 346 -12.42 66.54 -13.36
N LEU A 347 -11.80 65.88 -12.33
CA LEU A 347 -11.35 66.56 -11.13
C LEU A 347 -10.31 67.68 -11.41
N ALA A 348 -9.36 67.41 -12.31
CA ALA A 348 -8.36 68.42 -12.70
C ALA A 348 -9.00 69.60 -13.42
N ARG A 349 -9.97 69.40 -14.30
CA ARG A 349 -10.73 70.49 -14.99
C ARG A 349 -11.57 71.27 -14.01
N ALA A 350 -12.29 70.62 -13.09
CA ALA A 350 -13.05 71.30 -12.06
C ALA A 350 -12.13 72.13 -11.16
N PHE A 351 -10.99 71.60 -10.77
CA PHE A 351 -9.98 72.35 -9.99
C PHE A 351 -9.37 73.54 -10.80
N SER A 352 -9.13 73.39 -12.10
CA SER A 352 -8.66 74.44 -12.98
C SER A 352 -9.66 75.65 -13.05
N VAL A 353 -10.97 75.36 -13.08
CA VAL A 353 -12.00 76.44 -13.01
C VAL A 353 -11.97 77.12 -11.67
N PHE A 354 -11.84 76.37 -10.54
CA PHE A 354 -11.75 76.89 -9.21
C PHE A 354 -10.48 77.80 -9.05
N ALA A 355 -9.32 77.37 -9.54
CA ALA A 355 -8.07 78.10 -9.51
C ALA A 355 -8.18 79.45 -10.28
N ARG A 356 -8.83 79.39 -11.48
CA ARG A 356 -9.07 80.66 -12.25
C ARG A 356 -9.99 81.63 -11.52
N ASN A 357 -11.06 81.11 -10.90
CA ASN A 357 -12.00 81.95 -10.17
C ASN A 357 -11.33 82.61 -8.94
N THR A 358 -10.46 81.86 -8.20
CA THR A 358 -9.72 82.37 -7.07
C THR A 358 -8.74 83.43 -7.50
N ALA A 359 -8.01 83.23 -8.63
CA ALA A 359 -7.09 84.20 -9.18
C ALA A 359 -7.84 85.48 -9.66
N SER A 360 -9.03 85.38 -10.24
CA SER A 360 -9.88 86.47 -10.63
C SER A 360 -10.38 87.24 -9.42
N LEU A 361 -10.78 86.58 -8.36
CA LEU A 361 -11.21 87.20 -7.11
C LEU A 361 -10.05 87.98 -6.44
N GLU A 362 -8.85 87.43 -6.42
CA GLU A 362 -7.67 88.02 -5.86
C GLU A 362 -7.29 89.25 -6.68
N HIS A 363 -7.32 89.18 -8.01
CA HIS A 363 -7.06 90.35 -8.90
C HIS A 363 -8.10 91.46 -8.67
N THR A 364 -9.39 91.05 -8.55
CA THR A 364 -10.48 91.98 -8.30
C THR A 364 -10.31 92.66 -6.89
N THR A 365 -9.95 91.85 -5.90
CA THR A 365 -9.70 92.38 -4.53
C THR A 365 -8.48 93.32 -4.48
N ARG A 366 -7.44 93.00 -5.25
CA ARG A 366 -6.26 93.86 -5.40
C ARG A 366 -6.61 95.22 -6.06
N LEU A 367 -7.38 95.12 -7.18
CA LEU A 367 -7.87 96.32 -7.86
C LEU A 367 -8.78 97.19 -6.95
N LEU A 368 -9.62 96.55 -6.13
CA LEU A 368 -10.46 97.23 -5.16
C LEU A 368 -9.64 97.86 -4.07
N LYS A 369 -8.58 97.21 -3.54
CA LYS A 369 -7.66 97.75 -2.58
C LYS A 369 -6.88 98.92 -3.15
N GLU A 370 -6.36 98.88 -4.40
CA GLU A 370 -5.68 99.98 -5.09
C GLU A 370 -6.62 101.14 -5.28
N LYS A 371 -7.85 100.90 -5.73
CA LYS A 371 -8.85 101.99 -5.87
C LYS A 371 -9.22 102.63 -4.53
N THR A 372 -9.34 101.79 -3.46
CA THR A 372 -9.64 102.33 -2.13
C THR A 372 -8.49 103.14 -1.61
N SER A 373 -7.24 102.69 -1.79
CA SER A 373 -6.05 103.50 -1.36
C SER A 373 -5.90 104.76 -2.19
N GLN A 374 -6.22 104.74 -3.51
CA GLN A 374 -6.26 105.93 -4.34
C GLN A 374 -7.35 106.89 -3.90
N MET A 375 -8.54 106.48 -3.55
CA MET A 375 -9.62 107.28 -3.02
C MET A 375 -9.29 107.89 -1.63
N GLU A 376 -8.53 107.16 -0.79
CA GLU A 376 -8.05 107.68 0.49
C GLU A 376 -6.97 108.79 0.28
N ILE A 377 -6.09 108.57 -0.69
CA ILE A 377 -5.06 109.60 -1.06
C ILE A 377 -5.76 110.87 -1.62
N ASP A 378 -6.70 110.67 -2.55
CA ASP A 378 -7.49 111.78 -3.14
C ASP A 378 -8.32 112.51 -2.07
N ARG A 379 -8.81 111.83 -1.06
CA ARG A 379 -9.56 112.37 0.07
C ARG A 379 -8.64 113.20 1.02
N THR A 380 -7.43 112.68 1.27
CA THR A 380 -6.43 113.41 2.13
C THR A 380 -5.88 114.63 1.38
N GLU A 381 -5.67 114.60 0.06
CA GLU A 381 -5.31 115.77 -0.73
C GLU A 381 -6.42 116.84 -0.75
N ARG A 382 -7.69 116.47 -0.87
CA ARG A 382 -8.82 117.38 -0.82
C ARG A 382 -9.00 118.00 0.57
N GLN A 383 -8.74 117.28 1.65
CA GLN A 383 -8.78 117.79 3.00
C GLN A 383 -7.56 118.74 3.31
N GLY A 384 -6.40 118.41 2.70
CA GLY A 384 -5.24 119.30 2.77
C GLY A 384 -5.38 120.65 2.05
N LEU A 385 -6.16 120.69 0.97
CA LEU A 385 -6.49 121.87 0.20
C LEU A 385 -7.57 122.77 0.87
N GLU A 386 -8.45 122.19 1.74
CA GLU A 386 -9.42 122.97 2.53
C GLU A 386 -8.81 123.65 3.78
N ILE A 387 -7.73 123.04 4.36
CA ILE A 387 -7.07 123.65 5.52
C ILE A 387 -6.10 124.77 5.16
N GLY A 388 -5.66 124.84 3.88
CA GLY A 388 -4.79 125.89 3.38
C GLY A 388 -5.48 127.21 2.94
N ARG A 389 -6.84 127.29 3.15
CA ARG A 389 -7.64 128.45 2.71
C ARG A 389 -8.51 129.05 3.84
N ALA A 390 -8.03 128.96 5.06
CA ALA A 390 -8.59 129.71 6.19
C ALA A 390 -7.61 130.65 6.77
#